data_41c196aff9a221ef1a7aa8fe0bb68168
#
_entry.id   41c196aff9a221ef1a7aa8fe0bb68168
#
_cell.length_a   1.000
_cell.length_b   1.000
_cell.length_c   1.000
_cell.angle_alpha   90.00
_cell.angle_beta   90.00
_cell.angle_gamma   90.00
#
_symmetry.space_group_name_H-M   'P 1'
#
loop_
_entity.id
_entity.type
_entity.pdbx_description
1 polymer ?
#
loop_
_entity_poly.entity_id
_entity_poly.type
_entity_poly.pdbx_seq_one_letter_code
_entity_poly.pdbx_strand_id
1 'polypeptide(L)'
;MPQEITRTQIEKYTVYTGPTAESFSPIMAGITYPDPAYEILVYRRPLCVFEYVLSGRGHIERNGSILTVNAGDAYILTAGTYHHYYSDKVDPWTKIWFNVSGSLVQHLLSDYGLDGVTLIPRFHNETPLTRILDAFTADPVHSADKLAVLLHQYIQELADFLANKVPINPAALAIR
;
A
#
# COMPACT_ATOMS: atom_id res chain seq x y z
N MET A 1 -18.76 17.34 7.08
CA MET A 1 -17.57 18.18 6.90
C MET A 1 -16.40 17.24 6.71
N PRO A 2 -15.59 17.33 5.65
CA PRO A 2 -14.35 16.57 5.57
C PRO A 2 -13.45 17.10 6.68
N GLN A 3 -13.00 16.22 7.57
CA GLN A 3 -11.97 16.56 8.54
C GLN A 3 -10.70 16.92 7.74
N GLU A 4 -10.22 18.14 7.92
CA GLU A 4 -8.87 18.53 7.51
C GLU A 4 -7.90 17.55 8.16
N ILE A 5 -7.26 16.73 7.32
CA ILE A 5 -6.13 15.92 7.77
C ILE A 5 -5.03 16.91 8.06
N THR A 6 -4.74 17.14 9.34
CA THR A 6 -3.59 17.93 9.75
C THR A 6 -2.35 17.11 9.33
N ARG A 7 -1.88 17.35 8.10
CA ARG A 7 -0.63 16.75 7.61
C ARG A 7 0.50 17.46 8.34
N THR A 8 1.12 16.76 9.25
CA THR A 8 2.42 17.16 9.76
C THR A 8 3.38 17.29 8.57
N GLN A 9 4.27 18.29 8.58
CA GLN A 9 5.16 18.64 7.46
C GLN A 9 6.23 17.57 7.12
N ILE A 10 6.00 16.31 7.45
CA ILE A 10 6.97 15.22 7.41
C ILE A 10 6.74 14.29 6.21
N GLU A 11 5.80 14.62 5.33
CA GLU A 11 5.57 13.88 4.10
C GLU A 11 6.08 14.66 2.88
N LYS A 12 6.90 14.01 2.07
CA LYS A 12 7.26 14.50 0.74
C LYS A 12 6.49 13.69 -0.29
N TYR A 13 5.61 14.34 -1.05
CA TYR A 13 4.72 13.66 -1.99
C TYR A 13 4.47 14.46 -3.26
N THR A 14 4.01 13.76 -4.28
CA THR A 14 3.52 14.30 -5.54
C THR A 14 2.05 13.95 -5.70
N VAL A 15 1.24 14.89 -6.18
CA VAL A 15 -0.17 14.71 -6.49
C VAL A 15 -0.33 14.50 -7.99
N TYR A 16 -1.15 13.54 -8.40
CA TYR A 16 -1.50 13.34 -9.79
C TYR A 16 -2.40 14.48 -10.28
N THR A 17 -2.07 15.05 -11.43
CA THR A 17 -2.79 16.19 -12.02
C THR A 17 -3.26 15.91 -13.45
N GLY A 18 -3.12 14.67 -13.91
CA GLY A 18 -3.59 14.24 -15.23
C GLY A 18 -5.06 13.83 -15.28
N PRO A 19 -5.51 13.32 -16.42
CA PRO A 19 -6.88 12.82 -16.58
C PRO A 19 -7.16 11.62 -15.67
N THR A 20 -8.37 11.59 -15.11
CA THR A 20 -8.83 10.48 -14.27
C THR A 20 -9.71 9.52 -15.06
N ALA A 21 -9.69 8.23 -14.70
CA ALA A 21 -10.56 7.19 -15.26
C ALA A 21 -11.16 6.34 -14.13
N GLU A 22 -12.37 5.85 -14.32
CA GLU A 22 -13.05 4.98 -13.34
C GLU A 22 -12.31 3.66 -13.12
N SER A 23 -11.60 3.17 -14.16
CA SER A 23 -10.83 1.92 -14.09
C SER A 23 -9.55 2.08 -13.29
N PHE A 24 -8.84 3.21 -13.46
CA PHE A 24 -7.56 3.45 -12.80
C PHE A 24 -7.29 4.95 -12.67
N SER A 25 -7.15 5.41 -11.44
CA SER A 25 -6.85 6.80 -11.12
C SER A 25 -5.75 6.86 -10.07
N PRO A 26 -4.50 7.17 -10.45
CA PRO A 26 -3.47 7.55 -9.49
C PRO A 26 -3.93 8.80 -8.73
N ILE A 27 -3.60 8.91 -7.46
CA ILE A 27 -4.00 10.05 -6.65
C ILE A 27 -2.78 10.80 -6.15
N MET A 28 -1.92 10.11 -5.43
CA MET A 28 -0.67 10.66 -4.91
C MET A 28 0.29 9.55 -4.51
N ALA A 29 1.58 9.88 -4.51
CA ALA A 29 2.64 8.99 -4.02
C ALA A 29 3.70 9.79 -3.28
N GLY A 30 4.34 9.18 -2.30
CA GLY A 30 5.34 9.88 -1.51
C GLY A 30 6.08 9.02 -0.50
N ILE A 31 6.81 9.74 0.34
CA ILE A 31 7.55 9.18 1.48
C ILE A 31 7.08 9.89 2.75
N THR A 32 6.78 9.12 3.79
CA THR A 32 6.59 9.62 5.15
C THR A 32 7.89 9.43 5.91
N TYR A 33 8.37 10.51 6.53
CA TYR A 33 9.56 10.51 7.38
C TYR A 33 9.17 10.30 8.85
N PRO A 34 10.12 9.93 9.73
CA PRO A 34 9.81 9.57 11.12
C PRO A 34 9.14 10.72 11.89
N ASP A 35 7.94 10.44 12.39
CA ASP A 35 7.19 11.33 13.28
C ASP A 35 6.40 10.49 14.28
N PRO A 36 6.71 10.58 15.60
CA PRO A 36 5.96 9.86 16.62
C PRO A 36 4.47 10.26 16.72
N ALA A 37 4.11 11.43 16.18
CA ALA A 37 2.73 11.93 16.18
C ALA A 37 1.95 11.60 14.90
N TYR A 38 2.59 10.92 13.93
CA TYR A 38 1.92 10.57 12.67
C TYR A 38 0.79 9.57 12.92
N GLU A 39 -0.40 9.94 12.49
CA GLU A 39 -1.61 9.12 12.58
C GLU A 39 -2.57 9.45 11.45
N ILE A 40 -3.13 8.43 10.83
CA ILE A 40 -4.19 8.53 9.82
C ILE A 40 -5.40 7.73 10.29
N LEU A 41 -6.55 8.39 10.35
CA LEU A 41 -7.84 7.82 10.70
C LEU A 41 -8.88 8.25 9.69
N VAL A 42 -9.34 7.34 8.83
CA VAL A 42 -10.35 7.62 7.81
C VAL A 42 -11.37 6.50 7.71
N TYR A 43 -12.63 6.83 7.81
CA TYR A 43 -13.75 5.90 7.59
C TYR A 43 -14.09 5.80 6.11
N ARG A 44 -14.21 4.57 5.59
CA ARG A 44 -14.64 4.29 4.21
C ARG A 44 -13.85 5.10 3.17
N ARG A 45 -12.53 5.04 3.25
CA ARG A 45 -11.65 5.74 2.31
C ARG A 45 -11.89 5.22 0.89
N PRO A 46 -12.16 6.10 -0.11
CA PRO A 46 -12.54 5.66 -1.47
C PRO A 46 -11.34 5.27 -2.35
N LEU A 47 -10.20 4.95 -1.75
CA LEU A 47 -8.97 4.60 -2.45
C LEU A 47 -8.23 3.46 -1.74
N CYS A 48 -7.40 2.77 -2.51
CA CYS A 48 -6.42 1.82 -1.97
C CYS A 48 -5.12 2.54 -1.64
N VAL A 49 -4.44 2.07 -0.60
CA VAL A 49 -3.11 2.52 -0.21
C VAL A 49 -2.18 1.32 -0.24
N PHE A 50 -1.09 1.45 -0.98
CA PHE A 50 0.01 0.48 -1.00
C PHE A 50 1.20 1.11 -0.32
N GLU A 51 1.76 0.43 0.68
CA GLU A 51 2.84 0.98 1.48
C GLU A 51 3.94 -0.05 1.75
N TYR A 52 5.15 0.44 1.93
CA TYR A 52 6.33 -0.36 2.31
C TYR A 52 7.15 0.40 3.36
N VAL A 53 7.50 -0.27 4.45
CA VAL A 53 8.27 0.32 5.55
C VAL A 53 9.76 0.16 5.30
N LEU A 54 10.46 1.29 5.15
CA LEU A 54 11.91 1.35 4.92
C LEU A 54 12.71 1.19 6.22
N SER A 55 12.24 1.81 7.30
CA SER A 55 12.87 1.77 8.61
C SER A 55 11.86 2.04 9.71
N GLY A 56 12.19 1.70 10.95
CA GLY A 56 11.29 1.87 12.07
C GLY A 56 10.08 0.94 12.01
N ARG A 57 9.00 1.32 12.67
CA ARG A 57 7.76 0.55 12.73
C ARG A 57 6.53 1.43 12.97
N GLY A 58 5.39 0.84 12.75
CA GLY A 58 4.10 1.44 13.06
C GLY A 58 3.03 0.39 13.28
N HIS A 59 1.79 0.83 13.39
CA HIS A 59 0.66 0.01 13.77
C HIS A 59 -0.54 0.27 12.86
N ILE A 60 -1.27 -0.80 12.55
CA ILE A 60 -2.52 -0.75 11.78
C ILE A 60 -3.61 -1.39 12.62
N GLU A 61 -4.71 -0.68 12.83
CA GLU A 61 -5.92 -1.28 13.39
C GLU A 61 -6.75 -1.96 12.32
N ARG A 62 -7.03 -3.23 12.52
CA ARG A 62 -7.83 -4.03 11.60
C ARG A 62 -8.73 -5.00 12.37
N ASN A 63 -10.06 -4.89 12.16
CA ASN A 63 -11.05 -5.78 12.78
C ASN A 63 -10.90 -5.93 14.31
N GLY A 64 -10.64 -4.82 15.01
CA GLY A 64 -10.45 -4.82 16.46
C GLY A 64 -9.09 -5.33 16.95
N SER A 65 -8.19 -5.64 16.02
CA SER A 65 -6.81 -6.06 16.34
C SER A 65 -5.80 -5.01 15.86
N ILE A 66 -4.68 -4.92 16.56
CA ILE A 66 -3.56 -4.06 16.19
C ILE A 66 -2.48 -4.95 15.56
N LEU A 67 -2.12 -4.64 14.32
CA LEU A 67 -1.01 -5.27 13.61
C LEU A 67 0.21 -4.36 13.72
N THR A 68 1.34 -4.89 14.17
CA THR A 68 2.62 -4.18 14.12
C THR A 68 3.27 -4.41 12.76
N VAL A 69 3.68 -3.33 12.12
CA VAL A 69 4.33 -3.31 10.82
C VAL A 69 5.76 -2.84 11.01
N ASN A 70 6.73 -3.64 10.57
CA ASN A 70 8.15 -3.39 10.78
C ASN A 70 8.86 -3.05 9.47
N ALA A 71 10.08 -2.56 9.57
CA ALA A 71 10.96 -2.39 8.40
C ALA A 71 11.04 -3.68 7.57
N GLY A 72 10.87 -3.57 6.26
CA GLY A 72 10.81 -4.70 5.34
C GLY A 72 9.43 -5.28 5.09
N ASP A 73 8.41 -4.82 5.81
CA ASP A 73 7.02 -5.22 5.60
C ASP A 73 6.35 -4.34 4.52
N ALA A 74 5.50 -4.95 3.72
CA ALA A 74 4.55 -4.26 2.87
C ALA A 74 3.14 -4.37 3.45
N TYR A 75 2.25 -3.43 3.14
CA TYR A 75 0.85 -3.54 3.51
C TYR A 75 -0.09 -2.85 2.51
N ILE A 76 -1.33 -3.32 2.52
CA ILE A 76 -2.39 -2.82 1.63
C ILE A 76 -3.59 -2.43 2.49
N LEU A 77 -4.09 -1.23 2.26
CA LEU A 77 -5.36 -0.77 2.81
C LEU A 77 -6.35 -0.59 1.65
N THR A 78 -7.37 -1.45 1.62
CA THR A 78 -8.30 -1.50 0.48
C THR A 78 -9.36 -0.40 0.55
N ALA A 79 -9.83 0.03 -0.63
CA ALA A 79 -10.88 1.02 -0.74
C ALA A 79 -12.17 0.57 -0.04
N GLY A 80 -12.94 1.52 0.47
CA GLY A 80 -14.21 1.29 1.15
C GLY A 80 -14.08 0.77 2.58
N THR A 81 -12.87 0.57 3.09
CA THR A 81 -12.61 0.08 4.44
C THR A 81 -12.18 1.19 5.40
N TYR A 82 -12.18 0.85 6.67
CA TYR A 82 -11.64 1.70 7.73
C TYR A 82 -10.12 1.66 7.69
N HIS A 83 -9.51 2.84 7.63
CA HIS A 83 -8.06 3.01 7.63
C HIS A 83 -7.66 3.73 8.92
N HIS A 84 -7.06 3.01 9.85
CA HIS A 84 -6.44 3.57 11.03
C HIS A 84 -5.03 3.00 11.16
N TYR A 85 -4.04 3.86 10.99
CA TYR A 85 -2.63 3.48 11.08
C TYR A 85 -1.79 4.64 11.58
N TYR A 86 -0.74 4.34 12.35
CA TYR A 86 0.07 5.32 13.05
C TYR A 86 1.50 4.84 13.30
N SER A 87 2.41 5.81 13.45
CA SER A 87 3.80 5.54 13.81
C SER A 87 3.93 4.98 15.23
N ASP A 88 4.94 4.13 15.43
CA ASP A 88 5.41 3.81 16.78
C ASP A 88 6.01 5.05 17.41
N LYS A 89 5.77 5.25 18.72
CA LYS A 89 6.20 6.46 19.43
C LYS A 89 7.69 6.48 19.74
N VAL A 90 8.32 5.31 19.80
CA VAL A 90 9.74 5.16 20.16
C VAL A 90 10.60 4.97 18.92
N ASP A 91 10.07 4.25 17.91
CA ASP A 91 10.78 3.90 16.67
C ASP A 91 9.88 4.20 15.47
N PRO A 92 9.56 5.49 15.21
CA PRO A 92 8.63 5.88 14.15
C PRO A 92 9.16 5.50 12.77
N TRP A 93 8.27 5.04 11.91
CA TRP A 93 8.62 4.54 10.57
C TRP A 93 9.04 5.63 9.58
N THR A 94 9.87 5.21 8.62
CA THR A 94 9.97 5.80 7.29
C THR A 94 9.34 4.85 6.31
N LYS A 95 8.45 5.32 5.44
CA LYS A 95 7.72 4.48 4.51
C LYS A 95 7.50 5.13 3.15
N ILE A 96 7.47 4.32 2.10
CA ILE A 96 7.02 4.70 0.76
C ILE A 96 5.54 4.33 0.66
N TRP A 97 4.75 5.17 -0.03
CA TRP A 97 3.35 4.91 -0.23
C TRP A 97 2.82 5.39 -1.59
N PHE A 98 1.78 4.71 -2.07
CA PHE A 98 1.05 5.03 -3.28
C PHE A 98 -0.46 4.90 -3.04
N ASN A 99 -1.18 5.98 -3.31
CA ASN A 99 -2.63 6.07 -3.23
C ASN A 99 -3.24 6.01 -4.62
N VAL A 100 -4.18 5.11 -4.83
CA VAL A 100 -4.80 4.84 -6.13
C VAL A 100 -6.24 4.40 -5.96
N SER A 101 -7.09 4.74 -6.91
CA SER A 101 -8.47 4.25 -6.97
C SER A 101 -8.77 3.61 -8.34
N GLY A 102 -9.88 2.91 -8.42
CA GLY A 102 -10.41 2.38 -9.66
C GLY A 102 -10.73 0.87 -9.61
N SER A 103 -11.63 0.46 -10.50
CA SER A 103 -12.10 -0.93 -10.58
C SER A 103 -11.00 -1.91 -10.95
N LEU A 104 -10.01 -1.51 -11.75
CA LEU A 104 -8.87 -2.35 -12.11
C LEU A 104 -8.08 -2.78 -10.86
N VAL A 105 -7.87 -1.86 -9.90
CA VAL A 105 -7.13 -2.17 -8.67
C VAL A 105 -7.85 -3.24 -7.86
N GLN A 106 -9.17 -3.13 -7.74
CA GLN A 106 -9.99 -4.10 -7.01
C GLN A 106 -10.00 -5.47 -7.69
N HIS A 107 -10.15 -5.50 -9.02
CA HIS A 107 -10.09 -6.75 -9.79
C HIS A 107 -8.73 -7.43 -9.66
N LEU A 108 -7.63 -6.69 -9.76
CA LEU A 108 -6.29 -7.26 -9.58
C LEU A 108 -6.09 -7.83 -8.18
N LEU A 109 -6.50 -7.12 -7.12
CA LEU A 109 -6.41 -7.65 -5.76
C LEU A 109 -7.22 -8.94 -5.59
N SER A 110 -8.42 -9.00 -6.19
CA SER A 110 -9.26 -10.20 -6.16
C SER A 110 -8.64 -11.35 -6.94
N ASP A 111 -8.22 -11.12 -8.19
CA ASP A 111 -7.68 -12.14 -9.08
C ASP A 111 -6.39 -12.76 -8.54
N TYR A 112 -5.59 -11.99 -7.82
CA TYR A 112 -4.35 -12.46 -7.18
C TYR A 112 -4.54 -12.96 -5.74
N GLY A 113 -5.79 -13.04 -5.25
CA GLY A 113 -6.09 -13.55 -3.90
C GLY A 113 -5.60 -12.65 -2.77
N LEU A 114 -5.47 -11.35 -3.01
CA LEU A 114 -5.05 -10.36 -2.03
C LEU A 114 -6.23 -9.63 -1.37
N ASP A 115 -7.46 -10.00 -1.69
CA ASP A 115 -8.65 -9.50 -1.02
C ASP A 115 -8.57 -9.79 0.49
N GLY A 116 -8.70 -8.75 1.29
CA GLY A 116 -8.62 -8.87 2.75
C GLY A 116 -7.21 -9.06 3.31
N VAL A 117 -6.18 -9.19 2.46
CA VAL A 117 -4.79 -9.19 2.91
C VAL A 117 -4.39 -7.75 3.22
N THR A 118 -4.02 -7.50 4.48
CA THR A 118 -3.54 -6.18 4.91
C THR A 118 -2.03 -6.18 5.02
N LEU A 119 -1.43 -7.13 5.74
CA LEU A 119 0.00 -7.16 6.02
C LEU A 119 0.70 -8.27 5.25
N ILE A 120 1.80 -7.92 4.59
CA ILE A 120 2.73 -8.83 3.91
C ILE A 120 4.07 -8.74 4.65
N PRO A 121 4.28 -9.55 5.70
CA PRO A 121 5.44 -9.43 6.57
C PRO A 121 6.70 -9.98 5.90
N ARG A 122 7.81 -9.28 6.10
CA ARG A 122 9.15 -9.67 5.61
C ARG A 122 9.21 -9.81 4.08
N PHE A 123 8.53 -8.94 3.37
CA PHE A 123 8.60 -8.87 1.92
C PHE A 123 9.99 -8.48 1.43
N HIS A 124 10.66 -7.58 2.15
CA HIS A 124 12.06 -7.16 1.94
C HIS A 124 12.39 -6.78 0.49
N ASN A 125 11.44 -6.20 -0.23
CA ASN A 125 11.64 -5.70 -1.58
C ASN A 125 10.95 -4.35 -1.77
N GLU A 126 11.70 -3.27 -1.64
CA GLU A 126 11.21 -1.90 -1.84
C GLU A 126 11.11 -1.51 -3.31
N THR A 127 11.81 -2.22 -4.19
CA THR A 127 12.01 -1.85 -5.59
C THR A 127 10.71 -1.60 -6.36
N PRO A 128 9.66 -2.45 -6.27
CA PRO A 128 8.45 -2.22 -7.04
C PRO A 128 7.75 -0.90 -6.69
N LEU A 129 7.65 -0.60 -5.40
CA LEU A 129 6.99 0.63 -4.95
C LEU A 129 7.86 1.88 -5.18
N THR A 130 9.18 1.74 -5.10
CA THR A 130 10.13 2.80 -5.50
C THR A 130 9.98 3.13 -6.98
N ARG A 131 9.85 2.14 -7.87
CA ARG A 131 9.60 2.38 -9.30
C ARG A 131 8.29 3.12 -9.57
N ILE A 132 7.25 2.80 -8.79
CA ILE A 132 5.97 3.53 -8.87
C ILE A 132 6.18 5.00 -8.46
N LEU A 133 6.84 5.25 -7.34
CA LEU A 133 7.14 6.60 -6.85
C LEU A 133 7.96 7.41 -7.87
N ASP A 134 9.01 6.80 -8.43
CA ASP A 134 9.87 7.45 -9.42
C ASP A 134 9.09 7.82 -10.69
N ALA A 135 8.30 6.89 -11.23
CA ALA A 135 7.47 7.12 -12.40
C ALA A 135 6.42 8.22 -12.16
N PHE A 136 5.80 8.19 -10.99
CA PHE A 136 4.81 9.18 -10.58
C PHE A 136 5.43 10.58 -10.46
N THR A 137 6.59 10.68 -9.83
CA THR A 137 7.29 11.95 -9.62
C THR A 137 7.85 12.54 -10.92
N ALA A 138 8.29 11.67 -11.83
CA ALA A 138 8.85 12.09 -13.12
C ALA A 138 7.79 12.70 -14.05
N ASP A 139 6.55 12.18 -14.04
CA ASP A 139 5.46 12.69 -14.87
C ASP A 139 4.11 12.58 -14.16
N PRO A 140 3.76 13.54 -13.31
CA PRO A 140 2.51 13.52 -12.56
C PRO A 140 1.24 13.78 -13.40
N VAL A 141 1.39 13.99 -14.70
CA VAL A 141 0.28 14.30 -15.62
C VAL A 141 -0.07 13.12 -16.53
N HIS A 142 0.95 12.42 -17.06
CA HIS A 142 0.74 11.40 -18.11
C HIS A 142 1.15 9.98 -17.68
N SER A 143 1.55 9.78 -16.42
CA SER A 143 2.08 8.50 -15.95
C SER A 143 1.02 7.42 -15.69
N ALA A 144 -0.28 7.68 -15.79
CA ALA A 144 -1.34 6.75 -15.37
C ALA A 144 -1.19 5.35 -15.98
N ASP A 145 -0.99 5.23 -17.28
CA ASP A 145 -0.85 3.92 -17.95
C ASP A 145 0.39 3.17 -17.46
N LYS A 146 1.50 3.86 -17.32
CA LYS A 146 2.74 3.28 -16.78
C LYS A 146 2.55 2.84 -15.33
N LEU A 147 1.88 3.63 -14.51
CA LEU A 147 1.60 3.30 -13.12
C LEU A 147 0.67 2.10 -12.99
N ALA A 148 -0.31 1.95 -13.90
CA ALA A 148 -1.18 0.77 -13.92
C ALA A 148 -0.40 -0.51 -14.19
N VAL A 149 0.54 -0.50 -15.13
CA VAL A 149 1.43 -1.64 -15.42
C VAL A 149 2.32 -1.95 -14.22
N LEU A 150 2.97 -0.93 -13.65
CA LEU A 150 3.86 -1.11 -12.50
C LEU A 150 3.09 -1.63 -11.26
N LEU A 151 1.87 -1.14 -11.03
CA LEU A 151 1.05 -1.63 -9.93
C LEU A 151 0.63 -3.09 -10.14
N HIS A 152 0.26 -3.48 -11.36
CA HIS A 152 -0.05 -4.87 -11.66
C HIS A 152 1.15 -5.79 -11.37
N GLN A 153 2.34 -5.41 -11.81
CA GLN A 153 3.58 -6.14 -11.51
C GLN A 153 3.83 -6.24 -10.00
N TYR A 154 3.63 -5.14 -9.27
CA TYR A 154 3.78 -5.13 -7.81
C TYR A 154 2.79 -6.07 -7.12
N ILE A 155 1.51 -6.03 -7.49
CA ILE A 155 0.49 -6.94 -6.97
C ILE A 155 0.86 -8.40 -7.22
N GLN A 156 1.35 -8.73 -8.42
CA GLN A 156 1.82 -10.06 -8.77
C GLN A 156 3.00 -10.49 -7.87
N GLU A 157 3.99 -9.62 -7.67
CA GLU A 157 5.14 -9.93 -6.80
C GLU A 157 4.72 -10.17 -5.34
N LEU A 158 3.77 -9.40 -4.81
CA LEU A 158 3.22 -9.61 -3.47
C LEU A 158 2.51 -10.96 -3.35
N ALA A 159 1.70 -11.32 -4.35
CA ALA A 159 0.97 -12.58 -4.39
C ALA A 159 1.92 -13.78 -4.49
N ASP A 160 2.91 -13.73 -5.38
CA ASP A 160 3.93 -14.77 -5.53
C ASP A 160 4.74 -14.97 -4.25
N PHE A 161 5.09 -13.87 -3.59
CA PHE A 161 5.80 -13.94 -2.31
C PHE A 161 4.97 -14.64 -1.21
N LEU A 162 3.68 -14.34 -1.12
CA LEU A 162 2.81 -15.00 -0.15
C LEU A 162 2.58 -16.47 -0.49
N ALA A 163 2.40 -16.82 -1.77
CA ALA A 163 2.23 -18.20 -2.21
C ALA A 163 3.47 -19.07 -1.89
N ASN A 164 4.66 -18.52 -2.04
CA ASN A 164 5.92 -19.24 -1.74
C ASN A 164 6.17 -19.42 -0.24
N LYS A 165 5.47 -18.68 0.63
CA LYS A 165 5.57 -18.84 2.10
C LYS A 165 4.67 -19.93 2.67
N VAL A 166 3.63 -20.35 1.94
CA VAL A 166 2.79 -21.50 2.34
C VAL A 166 3.59 -22.75 2.01
N PRO A 167 3.98 -23.60 2.99
CA PRO A 167 4.62 -24.87 2.70
C PRO A 167 3.66 -25.67 1.79
N ILE A 168 4.11 -26.04 0.60
CA ILE A 168 3.37 -26.98 -0.23
C ILE A 168 3.33 -28.27 0.58
N ASN A 169 2.16 -28.63 1.13
CA ASN A 169 1.98 -29.91 1.77
C ASN A 169 2.03 -30.99 0.66
N PRO A 170 3.07 -31.83 0.60
CA PRO A 170 3.21 -32.81 -0.47
C PRO A 170 2.07 -33.83 -0.49
N ALA A 171 1.33 -33.97 0.61
CA ALA A 171 0.16 -34.85 0.70
C ALA A 171 -1.06 -34.37 -0.11
N ALA A 172 -1.12 -33.10 -0.49
CA ALA A 172 -2.21 -32.56 -1.31
C ALA A 172 -2.08 -32.91 -2.80
N LEU A 173 -0.91 -33.36 -3.26
CA LEU A 173 -0.63 -33.77 -4.65
C LEU A 173 -0.93 -35.27 -4.92
N ALA A 174 -1.37 -36.03 -3.94
CA ALA A 174 -1.56 -37.47 -4.03
C ALA A 174 -3.02 -37.93 -4.19
N ILE A 175 -3.93 -37.04 -4.59
CA ILE A 175 -5.31 -37.44 -4.89
C ILE A 175 -5.54 -37.28 -6.42
N ARG A 176 -5.47 -38.41 -7.09
CA ARG A 176 -6.09 -38.63 -8.40
C ARG A 176 -7.54 -39.03 -8.21
#